data_4cbfd6aafe58d652d668f60da8f12cf3
#
_entry.id   4cbfd6aafe58d652d668f60da8f12cf3
#
_cell.length_a   1.000
_cell.length_b   1.000
_cell.length_c   1.000
_cell.angle_alpha   90.00
_cell.angle_beta   90.00
_cell.angle_gamma   90.00
#
_symmetry.space_group_name_H-M   'P 1'
#
loop_
_entity.id
_entity.type
_entity.pdbx_description
1 polymer ?
#
loop_
_entity_poly.entity_id
_entity_poly.type
_entity_poly.pdbx_seq_one_letter_code
_entity_poly.pdbx_strand_id
1 'polypeptide(L)'
;IHLNVSSKDERGLLGIAVTGNGESKQDDRLVFLYYTYCPKVKANVNSTSQGCGNYVYRYKFDTENSKLIEPQLILTLPALPGPSHNGGVLELDDKDENLYVAIGDLQSTRFNKNQTGYDTTVQNIVNGTPPDGRAGILRLTQDGKPIGNGRLGEEYPLNLYYAYGVKN
;
A
#
# COMPACT_ATOMS: atom_id res chain seq x y z
N ILE A 1 12.46 8.56 13.58
CA ILE A 1 11.23 7.79 13.80
C ILE A 1 11.55 6.33 14.04
N HIS A 2 10.73 5.64 14.82
CA HIS A 2 10.78 4.19 15.00
C HIS A 2 9.50 3.60 14.42
N LEU A 3 9.65 2.69 13.44
CA LEU A 3 8.53 2.03 12.77
C LEU A 3 8.43 0.57 13.24
N ASN A 4 7.22 0.15 13.59
CA ASN A 4 6.93 -1.27 13.79
C ASN A 4 6.66 -1.91 12.43
N VAL A 5 7.65 -2.61 11.90
CA VAL A 5 7.60 -3.23 10.58
C VAL A 5 7.69 -4.74 10.72
N SER A 6 6.86 -5.44 9.95
CA SER A 6 6.97 -6.89 9.83
C SER A 6 7.82 -7.22 8.61
N SER A 7 8.99 -7.82 8.84
CA SER A 7 10.02 -8.05 7.81
C SER A 7 10.18 -9.53 7.43
N LYS A 8 9.12 -10.33 7.60
CA LYS A 8 9.14 -11.74 7.22
C LYS A 8 8.75 -11.90 5.75
N ASP A 9 9.50 -12.71 5.02
CA ASP A 9 9.33 -12.96 3.58
C ASP A 9 9.47 -11.65 2.76
N GLU A 10 8.53 -11.32 1.88
CA GLU A 10 8.54 -10.09 1.07
C GLU A 10 7.81 -8.92 1.76
N ARG A 11 7.73 -8.94 3.07
CA ARG A 11 7.19 -7.85 3.90
C ARG A 11 8.31 -6.97 4.41
N GLY A 12 8.00 -5.74 4.75
CA GLY A 12 9.01 -4.82 5.28
C GLY A 12 8.64 -3.36 5.14
N LEU A 13 9.65 -2.51 5.21
CA LEU A 13 9.60 -1.16 4.64
C LEU A 13 9.88 -1.30 3.15
N LEU A 14 8.86 -1.12 2.33
CA LEU A 14 8.84 -1.52 0.93
C LEU A 14 8.97 -0.35 -0.04
N GLY A 15 8.62 0.86 0.39
CA GLY A 15 8.70 2.03 -0.47
C GLY A 15 8.85 3.33 0.28
N ILE A 16 9.44 4.28 -0.42
CA ILE A 16 9.58 5.67 0.00
C ILE A 16 9.41 6.60 -1.19
N ALA A 17 8.66 7.68 -1.01
CA ALA A 17 8.61 8.81 -1.94
C ALA A 17 8.73 10.12 -1.16
N VAL A 18 9.24 11.15 -1.81
CA VAL A 18 9.48 12.47 -1.17
C VAL A 18 9.02 13.56 -2.14
N THR A 19 8.25 14.54 -1.64
CA THR A 19 7.87 15.72 -2.44
C THR A 19 9.04 16.66 -2.66
N GLY A 20 8.95 17.46 -3.72
CA GLY A 20 9.84 18.61 -3.94
C GLY A 20 11.17 18.27 -4.58
N ASN A 21 11.18 18.23 -5.92
CA ASN A 21 12.39 18.16 -6.72
C ASN A 21 12.96 19.58 -6.99
N GLY A 22 13.29 20.34 -5.95
CA GLY A 22 14.27 21.41 -6.12
C GLY A 22 13.89 22.86 -5.86
N GLU A 23 12.62 23.29 -5.85
CA GLU A 23 12.30 24.73 -5.63
C GLU A 23 11.33 25.02 -4.47
N SER A 24 10.68 24.01 -3.91
CA SER A 24 9.87 24.19 -2.71
C SER A 24 10.77 24.45 -1.50
N LYS A 25 10.34 25.37 -0.65
CA LYS A 25 11.04 25.67 0.60
C LYS A 25 11.31 24.37 1.34
N GLN A 26 12.52 24.16 1.76
CA GLN A 26 13.04 22.96 2.40
C GLN A 26 12.18 22.49 3.58
N ASP A 27 11.38 23.39 4.16
CA ASP A 27 10.54 23.13 5.34
C ASP A 27 9.20 22.42 5.07
N ASP A 28 8.79 22.27 3.81
CA ASP A 28 7.48 21.70 3.45
C ASP A 28 7.56 20.30 2.81
N ARG A 29 8.69 19.62 2.94
CA ARG A 29 8.85 18.29 2.36
C ARG A 29 8.00 17.26 3.06
N LEU A 30 7.22 16.52 2.26
CA LEU A 30 6.47 15.37 2.70
C LEU A 30 7.22 14.09 2.32
N VAL A 31 7.20 13.13 3.21
CA VAL A 31 7.80 11.82 3.01
C VAL A 31 6.72 10.76 3.15
N PHE A 32 6.58 9.92 2.15
CA PHE A 32 5.64 8.82 2.13
C PHE A 32 6.40 7.53 2.36
N LEU A 33 5.92 6.71 3.28
CA LEU A 33 6.48 5.40 3.58
C LEU A 33 5.43 4.32 3.39
N TYR A 34 5.74 3.31 2.59
CA TYR A 34 4.94 2.11 2.43
C TYR A 34 5.58 0.97 3.20
N TYR A 35 4.85 0.37 4.11
CA TYR A 35 5.35 -0.76 4.89
C TYR A 35 4.27 -1.73 5.33
N THR A 36 4.69 -2.97 5.59
CA THR A 36 3.82 -3.99 6.17
C THR A 36 3.95 -3.98 7.70
N TYR A 37 2.82 -3.99 8.38
CA TYR A 37 2.73 -4.22 9.81
C TYR A 37 1.77 -5.37 10.11
N CYS A 38 2.23 -6.31 10.95
CA CYS A 38 1.43 -7.40 11.48
C CYS A 38 1.46 -7.29 13.01
N PRO A 39 0.37 -6.96 13.67
CA PRO A 39 0.33 -6.93 15.12
C PRO A 39 0.67 -8.32 15.68
N LYS A 40 1.42 -8.36 16.78
CA LYS A 40 1.69 -9.62 17.49
C LYS A 40 0.39 -10.12 18.07
N VAL A 41 -0.18 -11.17 17.48
CA VAL A 41 -1.34 -11.87 18.04
C VAL A 41 -0.85 -12.62 19.29
N LYS A 42 -1.56 -12.48 20.41
CA LYS A 42 -1.26 -13.26 21.62
C LYS A 42 -1.25 -14.76 21.29
N ALA A 43 -0.31 -15.49 21.83
CA ALA A 43 0.16 -16.83 21.46
C ALA A 43 -0.90 -17.96 21.46
N ASN A 44 -2.17 -17.68 21.65
CA ASN A 44 -3.24 -18.69 21.74
C ASN A 44 -4.17 -18.80 20.52
N VAL A 45 -3.85 -18.13 19.42
CA VAL A 45 -4.64 -18.22 18.19
C VAL A 45 -3.73 -18.73 17.08
N ASN A 46 -4.05 -19.88 16.53
CA ASN A 46 -3.33 -20.54 15.43
C ASN A 46 -3.39 -19.77 14.09
N SER A 47 -3.36 -18.45 14.10
CA SER A 47 -3.35 -17.65 12.87
C SER A 47 -2.13 -16.75 12.80
N THR A 48 -1.17 -17.17 12.02
CA THR A 48 0.08 -16.43 11.73
C THR A 48 -0.13 -15.17 10.89
N SER A 49 -1.36 -14.77 10.62
CA SER A 49 -1.69 -13.76 9.60
C SER A 49 -2.81 -12.79 9.96
N GLN A 50 -3.53 -12.96 11.07
CA GLN A 50 -4.63 -12.05 11.42
C GLN A 50 -4.13 -10.66 11.78
N GLY A 51 -4.68 -9.66 11.10
CA GLY A 51 -4.39 -8.25 11.35
C GLY A 51 -3.20 -7.68 10.59
N CYS A 52 -2.56 -8.42 9.69
CA CYS A 52 -1.55 -7.84 8.79
C CYS A 52 -2.18 -6.87 7.80
N GLY A 53 -1.53 -5.75 7.59
CA GLY A 53 -1.89 -4.76 6.58
C GLY A 53 -0.64 -4.14 5.95
N ASN A 54 -0.81 -3.66 4.75
CA ASN A 54 0.13 -2.77 4.09
C ASN A 54 -0.37 -1.34 4.27
N TYR A 55 0.48 -0.46 4.72
CA TYR A 55 0.12 0.89 5.12
C TYR A 55 0.98 1.91 4.38
N VAL A 56 0.36 2.98 3.91
CA VAL A 56 1.07 4.17 3.45
C VAL A 56 0.83 5.29 4.43
N TYR A 57 1.92 5.77 5.01
CA TYR A 57 1.93 6.92 5.89
C TYR A 57 2.63 8.08 5.22
N ARG A 58 2.08 9.28 5.40
CA ARG A 58 2.71 10.54 5.09
C ARG A 58 3.27 11.16 6.36
N TYR A 59 4.46 11.73 6.23
CA TYR A 59 5.15 12.48 7.29
C TYR A 59 5.58 13.83 6.76
N LYS A 60 5.76 14.78 7.65
CA LYS A 60 6.53 15.99 7.39
C LYS A 60 7.99 15.75 7.75
N PHE A 61 8.91 16.23 6.92
CA PHE A 61 10.33 16.17 7.22
C PHE A 61 10.76 17.43 7.97
N ASP A 62 11.09 17.28 9.24
CA ASP A 62 11.71 18.30 10.07
C ASP A 62 13.21 18.36 9.74
N THR A 63 13.60 19.37 8.98
CA THR A 63 14.98 19.56 8.51
C THR A 63 15.93 19.96 9.63
N GLU A 64 15.47 20.70 10.62
CA GLU A 64 16.30 21.14 11.75
C GLU A 64 16.75 19.97 12.63
N ASN A 65 15.83 19.06 12.89
CA ASN A 65 16.09 17.90 13.76
C ASN A 65 16.37 16.60 12.98
N SER A 66 16.33 16.63 11.63
CA SER A 66 16.48 15.47 10.75
C SER A 66 15.53 14.33 11.12
N LYS A 67 14.26 14.65 11.32
CA LYS A 67 13.23 13.71 11.79
C LYS A 67 11.99 13.73 10.90
N LEU A 68 11.32 12.58 10.84
CA LEU A 68 9.96 12.50 10.33
C LEU A 68 8.97 12.74 11.48
N ILE A 69 8.09 13.72 11.30
CA ILE A 69 7.10 14.17 12.26
C ILE A 69 5.69 14.13 11.65
N GLU A 70 4.67 14.35 12.43
CA GLU A 70 3.27 14.44 12.00
C GLU A 70 2.82 13.22 11.16
N PRO A 71 2.89 11.99 11.69
CA PRO A 71 2.45 10.80 10.96
C PRO A 71 0.97 10.86 10.62
N GLN A 72 0.64 10.71 9.36
CA GLN A 72 -0.74 10.59 8.88
C GLN A 72 -0.89 9.33 8.06
N LEU A 73 -1.80 8.44 8.46
CA LEU A 73 -2.19 7.28 7.66
C LEU A 73 -3.04 7.76 6.49
N ILE A 74 -2.59 7.47 5.27
CA ILE A 74 -3.29 7.90 4.05
C ILE A 74 -3.89 6.75 3.25
N LEU A 75 -3.35 5.53 3.41
CA LEU A 75 -3.87 4.36 2.71
C LEU A 75 -3.64 3.09 3.54
N THR A 76 -4.66 2.25 3.59
CA THR A 76 -4.58 0.89 4.13
C THR A 76 -4.91 -0.10 3.03
N LEU A 77 -4.04 -1.09 2.84
CA LEU A 77 -4.16 -2.12 1.82
C LEU A 77 -4.06 -3.52 2.46
N PRO A 78 -4.62 -4.54 1.82
CA PRO A 78 -4.45 -5.92 2.26
C PRO A 78 -2.96 -6.32 2.32
N ALA A 79 -2.62 -7.23 3.24
CA ALA A 79 -1.35 -7.94 3.27
C ALA A 79 -1.56 -9.46 3.34
N LEU A 80 -2.79 -9.89 3.10
CA LEU A 80 -3.24 -11.27 3.06
C LEU A 80 -3.85 -11.57 1.68
N PRO A 81 -3.83 -12.83 1.25
CA PRO A 81 -3.51 -14.06 1.99
C PRO A 81 -2.02 -14.40 2.08
N GLY A 82 -1.20 -13.99 1.15
CA GLY A 82 0.20 -14.41 1.12
C GLY A 82 1.18 -13.38 1.64
N PRO A 83 2.41 -13.79 1.97
CA PRO A 83 3.46 -12.87 2.36
C PRO A 83 4.21 -12.28 1.15
N SER A 84 3.99 -12.80 -0.05
CA SER A 84 4.64 -12.38 -1.29
C SER A 84 3.81 -11.40 -2.09
N HIS A 85 4.45 -10.72 -3.03
CA HIS A 85 3.85 -9.76 -3.95
C HIS A 85 3.18 -8.57 -3.23
N ASN A 86 3.83 -8.07 -2.18
CA ASN A 86 3.31 -6.92 -1.42
C ASN A 86 3.48 -5.59 -2.17
N GLY A 87 4.23 -5.56 -3.27
CA GLY A 87 4.50 -4.34 -4.02
C GLY A 87 5.38 -3.37 -3.25
N GLY A 88 4.96 -2.11 -3.16
CA GLY A 88 5.63 -1.11 -2.34
C GLY A 88 6.18 0.08 -3.14
N VAL A 89 6.15 0.04 -4.45
CA VAL A 89 6.57 1.20 -5.26
C VAL A 89 5.64 2.37 -4.98
N LEU A 90 6.24 3.49 -4.60
CA LEU A 90 5.60 4.78 -4.45
C LEU A 90 6.21 5.75 -5.46
N GLU A 91 5.37 6.48 -6.18
CA GLU A 91 5.79 7.49 -7.14
C GLU A 91 4.91 8.73 -7.01
N LEU A 92 5.48 9.89 -7.12
CA LEU A 92 4.76 11.16 -7.21
C LEU A 92 4.91 11.67 -8.64
N ASP A 93 3.81 12.02 -9.30
CA ASP A 93 3.92 12.60 -10.64
C ASP A 93 4.45 14.05 -10.56
N ASP A 94 5.26 14.40 -11.55
CA ASP A 94 5.98 15.68 -11.57
C ASP A 94 5.07 16.92 -11.73
N LYS A 95 3.84 16.72 -12.17
CA LYS A 95 2.93 17.80 -12.52
C LYS A 95 1.96 18.15 -11.40
N ASP A 96 1.26 17.16 -10.93
CA ASP A 96 0.14 17.34 -9.98
C ASP A 96 0.49 16.79 -8.59
N GLU A 97 1.70 16.22 -8.44
CA GLU A 97 2.19 15.56 -7.22
C GLU A 97 1.22 14.50 -6.67
N ASN A 98 0.46 13.88 -7.56
CA ASN A 98 -0.40 12.76 -7.20
C ASN A 98 0.44 11.55 -6.82
N LEU A 99 0.02 10.84 -5.79
CA LEU A 99 0.71 9.65 -5.32
C LEU A 99 0.20 8.42 -6.07
N TYR A 100 1.12 7.67 -6.66
CA TYR A 100 0.88 6.35 -7.23
C TYR A 100 1.46 5.29 -6.30
N VAL A 101 0.67 4.26 -6.04
CA VAL A 101 1.01 3.16 -5.12
C VAL A 101 0.82 1.84 -5.84
N ALA A 102 1.90 1.09 -6.04
CA ALA A 102 1.82 -0.23 -6.64
C ALA A 102 1.76 -1.31 -5.56
N ILE A 103 0.80 -2.22 -5.72
CA ILE A 103 0.67 -3.43 -4.90
C ILE A 103 0.38 -4.63 -5.81
N GLY A 104 1.00 -5.76 -5.51
CA GLY A 104 0.80 -6.99 -6.24
C GLY A 104 -0.45 -7.76 -5.81
N ASP A 105 -0.57 -8.97 -6.31
CA ASP A 105 -1.72 -9.86 -6.10
C ASP A 105 -1.71 -10.59 -4.75
N LEU A 106 -0.72 -10.38 -3.91
CA LEU A 106 -0.53 -11.03 -2.61
C LEU A 106 -0.58 -12.55 -2.70
N GLN A 107 0.11 -13.13 -3.65
CA GLN A 107 0.05 -14.53 -4.05
C GLN A 107 -0.12 -15.52 -2.89
N SER A 108 -1.25 -16.21 -2.88
CA SER A 108 -1.57 -17.23 -1.88
C SER A 108 -1.24 -18.65 -2.32
N THR A 109 -1.28 -18.91 -3.62
CA THR A 109 -1.22 -20.27 -4.19
C THR A 109 0.10 -20.98 -3.94
N ARG A 110 1.21 -20.25 -3.79
CA ARG A 110 2.51 -20.84 -3.49
C ARG A 110 2.59 -21.43 -2.08
N PHE A 111 1.86 -20.85 -1.13
CA PHE A 111 1.92 -21.22 0.28
C PHE A 111 0.73 -22.04 0.74
N ASN A 112 -0.32 -22.11 -0.07
CA ASN A 112 -1.58 -22.77 0.29
C ASN A 112 -2.07 -23.67 -0.84
N LYS A 113 -1.27 -24.65 -1.20
CA LYS A 113 -1.58 -25.62 -2.28
C LYS A 113 -2.91 -26.37 -2.08
N ASN A 114 -3.45 -26.38 -0.87
CA ASN A 114 -4.67 -27.09 -0.50
C ASN A 114 -5.90 -26.19 -0.32
N GLN A 115 -5.76 -24.87 -0.47
CA GLN A 115 -6.90 -23.95 -0.42
C GLN A 115 -7.35 -23.63 -1.85
N THR A 116 -8.28 -24.43 -2.33
CA THR A 116 -9.10 -24.08 -3.49
C THR A 116 -9.97 -22.88 -3.12
N GLY A 117 -9.83 -21.75 -3.79
CA GLY A 117 -10.73 -20.63 -3.63
C GLY A 117 -10.11 -19.24 -3.34
N TYR A 118 -8.79 -19.15 -3.18
CA TYR A 118 -8.15 -17.84 -3.17
C TYR A 118 -7.68 -17.48 -4.58
N ASP A 119 -8.56 -16.92 -5.36
CA ASP A 119 -8.15 -16.18 -6.56
C ASP A 119 -7.67 -14.81 -6.09
N THR A 120 -6.36 -14.60 -6.19
CA THR A 120 -5.73 -13.33 -5.84
C THR A 120 -5.73 -12.34 -6.99
N THR A 121 -6.16 -12.78 -8.16
CA THR A 121 -6.24 -11.95 -9.36
C THR A 121 -7.40 -10.97 -9.22
N VAL A 122 -7.12 -9.68 -9.35
CA VAL A 122 -8.17 -8.68 -9.52
C VAL A 122 -8.80 -8.92 -10.89
N GLN A 123 -10.03 -9.36 -10.87
CA GLN A 123 -10.81 -9.63 -12.07
C GLN A 123 -11.86 -8.54 -12.23
N ASN A 124 -11.86 -7.90 -13.38
CA ASN A 124 -12.91 -6.98 -13.78
C ASN A 124 -14.11 -7.76 -14.34
N ILE A 125 -14.54 -8.83 -13.66
CA ILE A 125 -15.65 -9.68 -14.11
C ILE A 125 -16.53 -10.10 -12.94
N VAL A 126 -17.79 -10.31 -13.27
CA VAL A 126 -18.91 -10.55 -12.35
C VAL A 126 -18.69 -11.73 -11.39
N ASN A 127 -17.85 -12.70 -11.74
CA ASN A 127 -17.59 -13.91 -10.95
C ASN A 127 -16.18 -13.98 -10.36
N GLY A 128 -15.39 -12.91 -10.43
CA GLY A 128 -14.06 -12.86 -9.84
C GLY A 128 -14.04 -12.37 -8.40
N THR A 129 -12.88 -12.40 -7.76
CA THR A 129 -12.69 -11.76 -6.47
C THR A 129 -12.86 -10.26 -6.63
N PRO A 130 -13.75 -9.61 -5.85
CA PRO A 130 -13.91 -8.17 -5.92
C PRO A 130 -12.59 -7.45 -5.70
N PRO A 131 -12.30 -6.38 -6.45
CA PRO A 131 -11.14 -5.56 -6.21
C PRO A 131 -11.17 -4.96 -4.80
N ASP A 132 -10.11 -5.20 -4.04
CA ASP A 132 -9.98 -4.80 -2.64
C ASP A 132 -8.75 -3.92 -2.35
N GLY A 133 -8.19 -3.35 -3.39
CA GLY A 133 -6.96 -2.54 -3.34
C GLY A 133 -5.73 -3.30 -3.82
N ARG A 134 -5.75 -4.64 -3.97
CA ARG A 134 -4.61 -5.42 -4.44
C ARG A 134 -4.55 -5.54 -5.97
N ALA A 135 -3.42 -6.07 -6.46
CA ALA A 135 -3.13 -6.32 -7.88
C ALA A 135 -3.31 -5.08 -8.77
N GLY A 136 -2.87 -3.93 -8.31
CA GLY A 136 -3.07 -2.68 -9.03
C GLY A 136 -2.02 -1.61 -8.80
N ILE A 137 -2.12 -0.57 -9.61
CA ILE A 137 -1.53 0.73 -9.37
C ILE A 137 -2.68 1.64 -8.96
N LEU A 138 -2.62 2.15 -7.74
CA LEU A 138 -3.60 3.04 -7.16
C LEU A 138 -3.12 4.48 -7.30
N ARG A 139 -4.05 5.42 -7.54
CA ARG A 139 -3.76 6.84 -7.65
C ARG A 139 -4.62 7.63 -6.68
N LEU A 140 -3.99 8.49 -5.91
CA LEU A 140 -4.62 9.29 -4.86
C LEU A 140 -3.90 10.62 -4.68
N THR A 141 -4.56 11.57 -4.04
CA THR A 141 -3.90 12.80 -3.59
C THR A 141 -2.92 12.48 -2.46
N GLN A 142 -2.05 13.41 -2.13
CA GLN A 142 -1.13 13.31 -1.00
C GLN A 142 -1.85 13.15 0.36
N ASP A 143 -3.14 13.45 0.43
CA ASP A 143 -4.01 13.25 1.61
C ASP A 143 -4.79 11.93 1.58
N GLY A 144 -4.52 11.07 0.60
CA GLY A 144 -5.19 9.77 0.47
C GLY A 144 -6.58 9.80 -0.17
N LYS A 145 -6.96 10.91 -0.82
CA LYS A 145 -8.27 11.03 -1.49
C LYS A 145 -8.21 10.50 -2.91
N PRO A 146 -9.29 9.86 -3.40
CA PRO A 146 -9.41 9.45 -4.80
C PRO A 146 -9.31 10.65 -5.75
N ILE A 147 -8.80 10.40 -6.96
CA ILE A 147 -8.69 11.41 -8.02
C ILE A 147 -9.59 11.01 -9.19
N GLY A 148 -10.68 11.70 -9.32
CA GLY A 148 -11.70 11.39 -10.33
C GLY A 148 -12.33 10.02 -10.13
N ASN A 149 -12.87 9.44 -11.20
CA ASN A 149 -13.45 8.11 -11.18
C ASN A 149 -12.35 7.07 -11.45
N GLY A 150 -12.28 6.03 -10.64
CA GLY A 150 -11.36 4.92 -10.85
C GLY A 150 -11.71 4.08 -12.08
N ARG A 151 -10.76 3.31 -12.57
CA ARG A 151 -10.94 2.41 -13.71
C ARG A 151 -11.97 1.31 -13.47
N LEU A 152 -12.20 0.95 -12.22
CA LEU A 152 -13.09 -0.16 -11.84
C LEU A 152 -14.41 0.29 -11.22
N GLY A 153 -14.59 1.58 -10.95
CA GLY A 153 -15.82 2.14 -10.39
C GLY A 153 -15.59 3.38 -9.54
N GLU A 154 -16.68 3.94 -9.03
CA GLU A 154 -16.68 5.21 -8.30
C GLU A 154 -16.56 5.03 -6.78
N GLU A 155 -16.86 3.82 -6.29
CA GLU A 155 -16.81 3.52 -4.86
C GLU A 155 -15.42 3.06 -4.41
N TYR A 156 -15.10 3.29 -3.14
CA TYR A 156 -13.86 2.81 -2.53
C TYR A 156 -13.88 1.28 -2.36
N PRO A 157 -12.77 0.57 -2.69
CA PRO A 157 -11.50 1.08 -3.21
C PRO A 157 -11.41 1.15 -4.74
N LEU A 158 -12.50 0.92 -5.47
CA LEU A 158 -12.54 0.86 -6.94
C LEU A 158 -12.08 2.17 -7.58
N ASN A 159 -12.43 3.29 -6.96
CA ASN A 159 -12.09 4.64 -7.41
C ASN A 159 -10.59 5.00 -7.25
N LEU A 160 -9.82 4.18 -6.56
CA LEU A 160 -8.37 4.36 -6.47
C LEU A 160 -7.60 3.75 -7.65
N TYR A 161 -8.18 2.78 -8.35
CA TYR A 161 -7.46 2.07 -9.39
C TYR A 161 -7.17 2.94 -10.62
N TYR A 162 -5.89 3.18 -10.85
CA TYR A 162 -5.37 3.75 -12.09
C TYR A 162 -5.12 2.65 -13.13
N ALA A 163 -4.54 1.54 -12.70
CA ALA A 163 -4.36 0.32 -13.49
C ALA A 163 -4.57 -0.92 -12.60
N TYR A 164 -4.86 -2.06 -13.21
CA TYR A 164 -5.06 -3.34 -12.52
C TYR A 164 -4.45 -4.50 -13.29
N GLY A 165 -4.38 -5.68 -12.67
CA GLY A 165 -3.74 -6.87 -13.25
C GLY A 165 -2.23 -6.95 -12.94
N VAL A 166 -1.76 -6.22 -11.95
CA VAL A 166 -0.37 -6.23 -11.49
C VAL A 166 -0.15 -7.48 -10.65
N LYS A 167 0.87 -8.28 -11.00
CA LYS A 167 1.18 -9.49 -10.26
C LYS A 167 2.09 -9.21 -9.06
N ASN A 168 3.12 -8.38 -9.29
CA ASN A 168 4.15 -8.09 -8.28
C ASN A 168 4.57 -6.62 -8.33
#